data_f43522adf8f89a091e549041f0d226dc
#
_entry.id   f43522adf8f89a091e549041f0d226dc
#
_cell.length_a   1.000
_cell.length_b   1.000
_cell.length_c   1.000
_cell.angle_alpha   90.00
_cell.angle_beta   90.00
_cell.angle_gamma   90.00
#
_symmetry.space_group_name_H-M   'P 1'
#
loop_
_entity.id
_entity.type
_entity.pdbx_description
1 polymer ?
#
loop_
_entity_poly.entity_id
_entity_poly.type
_entity_poly.pdbx_seq_one_letter_code
_entity_poly.pdbx_strand_id
1 'polypeptide(L)'
;QSKTGSKGDSKARIPRTNGKWKGEPGNGKWFSNNSDVLEITKGEGVPFKNGRPDFSKWKKGSLKFKEGVLDGSKADFNAVYDKIKQMKGFSSRNQAKNWLREKGLTPHHKSATEIELIPTKLHKNIPHIGSAADLRGGQ
;
A
#
# COMPACT_ATOMS: atom_id res chain seq x y z
N GLN A 1 -3.25 -24.07 -16.69
CA GLN A 1 -3.56 -23.65 -16.72
C GLN A 1 -3.55 -23.06 -16.82
N SER A 2 -3.28 -23.04 -16.99
CA SER A 2 -3.55 -22.45 -16.98
C SER A 2 -3.47 -21.92 -17.29
N LYS A 3 -3.28 -21.84 -17.31
CA LYS A 3 -3.38 -21.35 -17.56
C LYS A 3 -3.60 -20.64 -17.70
N THR A 4 -3.68 -20.56 -17.91
CA THR A 4 -3.81 -19.72 -17.95
C THR A 4 -3.80 -19.08 -17.67
N GLY A 5 -4.03 -19.38 -17.82
CA GLY A 5 -4.13 -18.26 -17.45
C GLY A 5 -3.23 -17.59 -16.88
N SER A 6 -2.42 -17.68 -16.95
CA SER A 6 -1.65 -16.88 -16.32
C SER A 6 -1.35 -15.61 -16.87
N LYS A 7 -1.64 -15.30 -17.91
CA LYS A 7 -1.40 -14.19 -18.36
C LYS A 7 -1.82 -13.10 -17.70
N GLY A 8 -1.89 -12.16 -17.81
CA GLY A 8 -2.38 -11.12 -17.00
C GLY A 8 -2.34 -11.41 -15.54
N ASP A 9 -1.82 -12.53 -15.23
CA ASP A 9 -1.86 -12.97 -13.87
C ASP A 9 -0.90 -12.27 -12.98
N SER A 10 0.05 -11.57 -13.55
CA SER A 10 0.89 -10.71 -12.76
C SER A 10 0.05 -9.65 -12.07
N LYS A 11 -1.14 -9.42 -12.57
CA LYS A 11 -2.06 -8.48 -11.95
C LYS A 11 -2.85 -9.11 -10.84
N ALA A 12 -2.68 -10.40 -10.65
CA ALA A 12 -3.52 -11.14 -9.73
C ALA A 12 -2.92 -11.30 -8.35
N ARG A 13 -2.13 -10.35 -7.93
CA ARG A 13 -1.65 -10.36 -6.55
C ARG A 13 -2.75 -9.80 -5.66
N ILE A 14 -3.83 -10.57 -5.59
CA ILE A 14 -4.98 -10.24 -4.76
C ILE A 14 -5.16 -11.37 -3.76
N PRO A 15 -5.73 -11.07 -2.60
CA PRO A 15 -5.93 -12.12 -1.60
C PRO A 15 -6.92 -13.18 -2.11
N ARG A 16 -6.62 -14.44 -1.80
CA ARG A 16 -7.45 -15.56 -2.21
C ARG A 16 -7.80 -16.48 -1.07
N THR A 17 -7.04 -16.41 0.02
CA THR A 17 -7.25 -17.28 1.16
C THR A 17 -7.34 -16.42 2.41
N ASN A 18 -7.89 -17.00 3.48
CA ASN A 18 -8.02 -16.33 4.77
C ASN A 18 -8.95 -15.14 4.72
N GLY A 19 -10.03 -15.27 3.95
CA GLY A 19 -11.03 -14.22 3.86
C GLY A 19 -12.01 -14.49 2.75
N LYS A 20 -12.82 -13.51 2.45
CA LYS A 20 -13.85 -13.61 1.42
C LYS A 20 -13.96 -12.34 0.62
N TRP A 21 -14.30 -12.50 -0.65
CA TRP A 21 -14.62 -11.39 -1.52
C TRP A 21 -16.11 -11.09 -1.48
N LYS A 22 -16.46 -9.83 -1.45
CA LYS A 22 -17.81 -9.36 -1.70
C LYS A 22 -17.73 -8.62 -3.02
N GLY A 23 -18.43 -9.15 -4.02
CA GLY A 23 -18.34 -8.62 -5.37
C GLY A 23 -17.25 -9.35 -6.13
N GLU A 24 -16.78 -8.75 -7.22
CA GLU A 24 -15.81 -9.38 -8.08
C GLU A 24 -14.40 -9.34 -7.45
N PRO A 25 -13.69 -10.47 -7.41
CA PRO A 25 -12.34 -10.47 -6.87
C PRO A 25 -11.47 -9.43 -7.59
N GLY A 26 -10.79 -8.60 -6.80
CA GLY A 26 -9.97 -7.54 -7.36
C GLY A 26 -10.73 -6.26 -7.68
N ASN A 27 -12.06 -6.28 -7.68
CA ASN A 27 -12.89 -5.12 -7.94
C ASN A 27 -14.06 -5.00 -6.98
N GLY A 28 -13.98 -5.67 -5.86
CA GLY A 28 -15.00 -5.61 -4.82
C GLY A 28 -14.37 -5.27 -3.50
N LYS A 29 -14.85 -5.90 -2.44
CA LYS A 29 -14.28 -5.71 -1.11
C LYS A 29 -13.76 -7.02 -0.55
N TRP A 30 -12.59 -6.96 0.05
CA TRP A 30 -11.97 -8.12 0.68
C TRP A 30 -12.19 -8.09 2.18
N PHE A 31 -12.83 -9.12 2.71
CA PHE A 31 -13.06 -9.29 4.14
C PHE A 31 -12.09 -10.32 4.68
N SER A 32 -11.03 -9.85 5.32
CA SER A 32 -9.96 -10.70 5.80
C SER A 32 -10.35 -11.43 7.10
N ASN A 33 -9.83 -12.65 7.27
CA ASN A 33 -9.93 -13.38 8.54
C ASN A 33 -8.69 -13.14 9.40
N ASN A 34 -7.69 -12.45 8.91
CA ASN A 34 -6.46 -12.22 9.64
C ASN A 34 -6.72 -11.32 10.85
N SER A 35 -6.32 -11.75 12.04
CA SER A 35 -6.60 -10.99 13.25
C SER A 35 -5.95 -9.61 13.26
N ASP A 36 -4.75 -9.47 12.69
CA ASP A 36 -4.09 -8.18 12.63
C ASP A 36 -4.85 -7.22 11.74
N VAL A 37 -5.41 -7.73 10.63
CA VAL A 37 -6.21 -6.91 9.73
C VAL A 37 -7.53 -6.53 10.40
N LEU A 38 -8.18 -7.49 11.03
CA LEU A 38 -9.46 -7.24 11.70
C LEU A 38 -9.34 -6.22 12.82
N GLU A 39 -8.21 -6.22 13.49
CA GLU A 39 -7.96 -5.24 14.55
C GLU A 39 -7.99 -3.82 14.00
N ILE A 40 -7.53 -3.64 12.78
CA ILE A 40 -7.46 -2.32 12.15
C ILE A 40 -8.75 -1.97 11.44
N THR A 41 -9.32 -2.90 10.67
CA THR A 41 -10.50 -2.64 9.86
C THR A 41 -11.81 -2.75 10.64
N LYS A 42 -11.78 -3.39 11.80
CA LYS A 42 -12.99 -3.60 12.62
C LYS A 42 -14.04 -4.41 11.86
N GLY A 43 -13.59 -5.30 11.00
CA GLY A 43 -14.47 -6.17 10.24
C GLY A 43 -14.95 -5.58 8.93
N GLU A 44 -14.50 -4.39 8.57
CA GLU A 44 -14.89 -3.79 7.30
C GLU A 44 -14.07 -4.36 6.17
N GLY A 45 -14.66 -4.39 4.98
CA GLY A 45 -13.97 -4.86 3.80
C GLY A 45 -13.02 -3.81 3.25
N VAL A 46 -11.89 -4.28 2.74
CA VAL A 46 -10.92 -3.41 2.07
C VAL A 46 -11.35 -3.28 0.61
N PRO A 47 -11.67 -2.07 0.14
CA PRO A 47 -12.07 -1.90 -1.26
C PRO A 47 -10.90 -2.17 -2.19
N PHE A 48 -11.19 -2.84 -3.30
CA PHE A 48 -10.20 -3.07 -4.36
C PHE A 48 -10.73 -2.53 -5.67
N LYS A 49 -9.83 -2.02 -6.48
CA LYS A 49 -10.15 -1.62 -7.84
C LYS A 49 -8.99 -2.04 -8.74
N ASN A 50 -9.30 -2.85 -9.75
CA ASN A 50 -8.30 -3.36 -10.68
C ASN A 50 -7.13 -4.04 -9.97
N GLY A 51 -7.43 -4.79 -8.91
CA GLY A 51 -6.43 -5.53 -8.15
C GLY A 51 -5.65 -4.69 -7.16
N ARG A 52 -6.00 -3.43 -6.99
CA ARG A 52 -5.30 -2.54 -6.07
C ARG A 52 -6.19 -2.19 -4.88
N PRO A 53 -5.70 -2.41 -3.67
CA PRO A 53 -6.49 -2.07 -2.49
C PRO A 53 -6.49 -0.57 -2.22
N ASP A 54 -7.59 -0.08 -1.67
CA ASP A 54 -7.71 1.30 -1.24
C ASP A 54 -7.65 1.31 0.28
N PHE A 55 -6.51 1.73 0.82
CA PHE A 55 -6.31 1.79 2.26
C PHE A 55 -6.62 3.16 2.85
N SER A 56 -7.16 4.07 2.05
CA SER A 56 -7.34 5.47 2.49
C SER A 56 -8.13 5.61 3.77
N LYS A 57 -9.08 4.73 4.00
CA LYS A 57 -9.90 4.78 5.20
C LYS A 57 -9.08 4.58 6.48
N TRP A 58 -7.97 3.84 6.37
CA TRP A 58 -7.16 3.48 7.53
C TRP A 58 -5.80 4.17 7.54
N LYS A 59 -5.56 5.09 6.63
CA LYS A 59 -4.28 5.78 6.58
C LYS A 59 -4.12 6.67 7.82
N LYS A 60 -2.88 6.82 8.26
CA LYS A 60 -2.55 7.69 9.39
C LYS A 60 -1.89 8.98 8.95
N GLY A 61 -1.66 9.15 7.67
CA GLY A 61 -1.08 10.36 7.12
C GLY A 61 -0.93 10.28 5.62
N SER A 62 -0.72 11.40 4.99
CA SER A 62 -0.49 11.48 3.56
C SER A 62 0.64 12.45 3.28
N LEU A 63 1.47 12.11 2.30
CA LEU A 63 2.57 12.96 1.86
C LEU A 63 2.35 13.26 0.38
N LYS A 64 2.39 14.55 0.04
CA LYS A 64 2.22 14.98 -1.34
C LYS A 64 3.57 15.35 -1.93
N PHE A 65 3.75 15.02 -3.20
CA PHE A 65 4.98 15.29 -3.93
C PHE A 65 4.65 15.92 -5.27
N LYS A 66 5.60 16.64 -5.81
CA LYS A 66 5.45 17.21 -7.16
C LYS A 66 5.53 16.10 -8.18
N GLU A 67 4.93 16.33 -9.33
CA GLU A 67 5.03 15.41 -10.44
C GLU A 67 6.49 15.16 -10.79
N GLY A 68 6.83 13.91 -11.05
CA GLY A 68 8.19 13.54 -11.41
C GLY A 68 9.12 13.24 -10.26
N VAL A 69 8.71 13.51 -9.03
CA VAL A 69 9.55 13.20 -7.86
C VAL A 69 9.56 11.71 -7.58
N LEU A 70 8.40 11.07 -7.68
CA LEU A 70 8.29 9.63 -7.42
C LEU A 70 8.40 8.87 -8.74
N ASP A 71 9.18 7.80 -8.76
CA ASP A 71 9.38 7.00 -9.98
C ASP A 71 9.14 5.51 -9.78
N GLY A 72 8.69 5.11 -8.60
CA GLY A 72 8.42 3.70 -8.30
C GLY A 72 9.63 2.93 -7.83
N SER A 73 10.79 3.57 -7.75
CA SER A 73 12.00 2.90 -7.30
C SER A 73 12.17 3.03 -5.79
N LYS A 74 13.18 2.36 -5.26
CA LYS A 74 13.51 2.48 -3.84
C LYS A 74 13.89 3.90 -3.44
N ALA A 75 14.30 4.71 -4.40
CA ALA A 75 14.63 6.11 -4.12
C ALA A 75 13.43 6.88 -3.60
N ASP A 76 12.22 6.42 -3.91
CA ASP A 76 11.01 7.07 -3.39
C ASP A 76 10.94 7.01 -1.88
N PHE A 77 11.50 5.97 -1.26
CA PHE A 77 11.52 5.89 0.20
C PHE A 77 12.41 6.97 0.79
N ASN A 78 13.50 7.32 0.12
CA ASN A 78 14.34 8.43 0.57
C ASN A 78 13.58 9.74 0.50
N ALA A 79 12.77 9.93 -0.56
CA ALA A 79 11.92 11.11 -0.67
C ALA A 79 10.90 11.17 0.48
N VAL A 80 10.34 10.02 0.85
CA VAL A 80 9.41 9.93 1.98
C VAL A 80 10.12 10.32 3.28
N TYR A 81 11.30 9.76 3.51
CA TYR A 81 12.04 10.04 4.75
C TYR A 81 12.45 11.51 4.83
N ASP A 82 12.88 12.10 3.71
CA ASP A 82 13.22 13.52 3.68
C ASP A 82 12.00 14.39 3.99
N LYS A 83 10.84 14.02 3.46
CA LYS A 83 9.61 14.76 3.71
C LYS A 83 9.24 14.70 5.18
N ILE A 84 9.29 13.52 5.77
CA ILE A 84 8.98 13.35 7.20
C ILE A 84 10.02 14.07 8.05
N LYS A 85 11.29 13.94 7.68
CA LYS A 85 12.37 14.63 8.37
C LYS A 85 12.10 16.14 8.44
N GLN A 86 11.70 16.72 7.31
CA GLN A 86 11.39 18.13 7.22
C GLN A 86 10.18 18.50 8.05
N MET A 87 9.12 17.71 7.97
CA MET A 87 7.87 17.98 8.67
C MET A 87 8.00 17.85 10.18
N LYS A 88 8.83 16.91 10.64
CA LYS A 88 8.99 16.64 12.07
C LYS A 88 10.22 17.30 12.68
N GLY A 89 11.06 17.93 11.87
CA GLY A 89 12.27 18.55 12.38
C GLY A 89 13.34 17.56 12.80
N PHE A 90 13.36 16.37 12.16
CA PHE A 90 14.41 15.38 12.44
C PHE A 90 15.72 15.79 11.78
N SER A 91 16.83 15.28 12.30
CA SER A 91 18.14 15.62 11.77
C SER A 91 18.64 14.64 10.70
N SER A 92 17.98 13.49 10.53
CA SER A 92 18.43 12.51 9.54
C SER A 92 17.26 11.70 9.00
N ARG A 93 17.50 11.08 7.82
CA ARG A 93 16.52 10.16 7.23
C ARG A 93 16.30 8.97 8.15
N ASN A 94 17.35 8.53 8.84
CA ASN A 94 17.24 7.38 9.71
C ASN A 94 16.26 7.63 10.85
N GLN A 95 16.21 8.84 11.35
CA GLN A 95 15.23 9.19 12.37
C GLN A 95 13.81 9.11 11.84
N ALA A 96 13.59 9.53 10.59
CA ALA A 96 12.29 9.42 9.96
C ALA A 96 11.88 7.96 9.78
N LYS A 97 12.83 7.13 9.32
CA LYS A 97 12.60 5.70 9.14
C LYS A 97 12.24 5.04 10.47
N ASN A 98 12.97 5.37 11.53
CA ASN A 98 12.69 4.81 12.85
C ASN A 98 11.35 5.27 13.38
N TRP A 99 10.98 6.52 13.12
CA TRP A 99 9.68 7.05 13.53
C TRP A 99 8.54 6.23 12.89
N LEU A 100 8.66 5.94 11.60
CA LEU A 100 7.66 5.12 10.91
C LEU A 100 7.57 3.73 11.53
N ARG A 101 8.73 3.13 11.83
CA ARG A 101 8.76 1.80 12.44
C ARG A 101 8.10 1.81 13.81
N GLU A 102 8.39 2.82 14.62
CA GLU A 102 7.81 2.93 15.96
C GLU A 102 6.30 3.13 15.90
N LYS A 103 5.83 3.85 14.89
CA LYS A 103 4.39 4.07 14.72
C LYS A 103 3.70 2.91 14.01
N GLY A 104 4.47 1.95 13.52
CA GLY A 104 3.91 0.82 12.79
C GLY A 104 3.30 1.22 11.47
N LEU A 105 3.94 2.14 10.75
CA LEU A 105 3.42 2.66 9.49
C LEU A 105 4.34 2.30 8.33
N THR A 106 3.73 2.05 7.18
CA THR A 106 4.44 1.73 5.94
C THR A 106 4.02 2.73 4.86
N PRO A 107 4.99 3.32 4.15
CA PRO A 107 4.63 4.18 3.01
C PRO A 107 4.03 3.35 1.88
N HIS A 108 2.92 3.80 1.36
CA HIS A 108 2.20 3.13 0.28
C HIS A 108 1.95 4.13 -0.85
N HIS A 109 2.35 3.77 -2.06
CA HIS A 109 2.10 4.64 -3.22
C HIS A 109 0.62 4.66 -3.53
N LYS A 110 -0.02 5.80 -3.26
CA LYS A 110 -1.41 6.01 -3.62
C LYS A 110 -1.49 6.40 -5.09
N SER A 111 -0.55 7.23 -5.54
CA SER A 111 -0.50 7.70 -6.91
C SER A 111 0.92 8.17 -7.21
N ALA A 112 1.11 8.72 -8.40
CA ALA A 112 2.42 9.25 -8.81
C ALA A 112 2.86 10.47 -7.97
N THR A 113 1.94 11.08 -7.23
CA THR A 113 2.24 12.28 -6.45
C THR A 113 1.85 12.16 -4.99
N GLU A 114 1.40 11.00 -4.57
CA GLU A 114 0.95 10.85 -3.18
C GLU A 114 1.39 9.53 -2.57
N ILE A 115 1.93 9.61 -1.37
CA ILE A 115 2.27 8.45 -0.55
C ILE A 115 1.36 8.50 0.69
N GLU A 116 0.70 7.39 1.00
CA GLU A 116 -0.09 7.28 2.22
C GLU A 116 0.67 6.47 3.25
N LEU A 117 0.54 6.84 4.51
CA LEU A 117 1.16 6.10 5.61
C LEU A 117 0.11 5.15 6.17
N ILE A 118 0.31 3.86 5.92
CA ILE A 118 -0.67 2.81 6.20
C ILE A 118 -0.18 1.93 7.34
N PRO A 119 -1.05 1.51 8.25
CA PRO A 119 -0.62 0.57 9.30
C PRO A 119 0.06 -0.64 8.66
N THR A 120 1.28 -0.93 9.13
CA THR A 120 2.07 -2.01 8.58
C THR A 120 1.36 -3.35 8.63
N LYS A 121 0.64 -3.62 9.73
CA LYS A 121 -0.09 -4.87 9.87
C LYS A 121 -1.15 -5.03 8.80
N LEU A 122 -1.79 -3.94 8.40
CA LEU A 122 -2.78 -3.98 7.33
C LEU A 122 -2.09 -4.16 5.98
N HIS A 123 -1.08 -3.35 5.71
CA HIS A 123 -0.40 -3.33 4.42
C HIS A 123 0.25 -4.67 4.09
N LYS A 124 0.95 -5.28 5.04
CA LYS A 124 1.69 -6.51 4.76
C LYS A 124 0.81 -7.75 4.68
N ASN A 125 -0.40 -7.71 5.22
CA ASN A 125 -1.27 -8.88 5.27
C ASN A 125 -2.31 -8.90 4.16
N ILE A 126 -2.26 -7.95 3.25
CA ILE A 126 -3.16 -7.93 2.09
C ILE A 126 -2.31 -7.92 0.83
N PRO A 127 -2.21 -9.07 0.14
CA PRO A 127 -1.44 -9.14 -1.10
C PRO A 127 -1.98 -8.16 -2.13
N HIS A 128 -1.11 -7.46 -2.83
CA HIS A 128 -1.55 -6.49 -3.82
C HIS A 128 -0.38 -6.04 -4.69
N ILE A 129 -0.74 -5.39 -5.80
CA ILE A 129 0.21 -4.68 -6.63
C ILE A 129 0.00 -3.20 -6.33
N GLY A 130 1.02 -2.52 -5.86
CA GLY A 130 0.91 -1.10 -5.57
C GLY A 130 1.09 -0.25 -6.82
N SER A 131 0.70 1.02 -6.74
CA SER A 131 0.84 1.94 -7.87
C SER A 131 2.30 2.19 -8.23
N ALA A 132 3.24 1.83 -7.36
CA ALA A 132 4.66 1.91 -7.71
C ALA A 132 4.98 1.08 -8.95
N ALA A 133 4.26 -0.05 -9.15
CA ALA A 133 4.47 -0.88 -10.33
C ALA A 133 4.13 -0.12 -11.61
N ASP A 134 3.12 0.75 -11.56
CA ASP A 134 2.74 1.56 -12.72
C ASP A 134 3.84 2.56 -13.04
N LEU A 135 4.43 3.15 -12.01
CA LEU A 135 5.49 4.14 -12.20
C LEU A 135 6.75 3.51 -12.79
N ARG A 136 6.95 2.21 -12.54
CA ARG A 136 8.09 1.49 -13.09
C ARG A 136 7.84 0.98 -14.51
N GLY A 137 6.81 1.46 -15.18
CA GLY A 137 6.61 1.13 -16.57
C GLY A 137 5.81 -0.13 -16.82
N GLY A 138 4.88 -0.44 -15.94
CA GLY A 138 3.98 -1.52 -16.19
C GLY A 138 4.42 -2.88 -15.68
N GLN A 139 5.27 -2.86 -14.72
CA GLN A 139 5.73 -4.10 -14.11
C GLN A 139 4.66 -4.80 -13.31
#